data_a59fea2673d19bee454f15e9e7d27005
#
_entry.id   a59fea2673d19bee454f15e9e7d27005
#
_cell.length_a   1.000
_cell.length_b   1.000
_cell.length_c   1.000
_cell.angle_alpha   90.00
_cell.angle_beta   90.00
_cell.angle_gamma   90.00
#
_symmetry.space_group_name_H-M   'P 1'
#
loop_
_entity.id
_entity.type
_entity.pdbx_description
1 polymer ?
#
loop_
_entity_poly.entity_id
_entity_poly.type
_entity_poly.pdbx_seq_one_letter_code
_entity_poly.pdbx_strand_id
1 'polypeptide(L)'
;MNVGEQVAVIRGARVRGPGRELLPVADADDRVDVFLSDGAIVDIAPTGVIRPAGSVLEADGRFLLPGLWDHHVHVTQWALASERVSVVDATTAVEAARRVAGSPVLADGRRVGVGFRDALWADSPSVALLDEHTGDVPTYLINADVHSVWLNSAALRREALSADDSGILREAPAFEVSRRLNAVPAAHADALVAAMARRAAGRGVVGLVDLDMAWNEDAWVRRVAGGFDTLRVSFGIYPEHLDRAIAAGLRTGDPVRGGSDLVHVGPVKVITDGSLGTRTAACSHPYAGSSDDRGMLTVAPAALVEMMTRATAAGLSCAIHAIGDVANSHALDAFALSGATGTIEHAQLVGASDIPRFARLGVGASVQPEHAVDDRDLTDEIWAAQTATPYPLRALADAGATLLFGSDAPVSPLDPWAALAAAVHRTRGGRPAWRPEQALDPHTALAASTRGGSTDPATIRPGSPGDLVLCDSDPLAATESELREMTVAATLLAGRLTHLT
;
A
#
# COMPACT_ATOMS: atom_id res chain seq x y z
N MET A 1 4.35 -24.05 -19.92
CA MET A 1 3.22 -23.81 -19.00
C MET A 1 2.58 -22.48 -19.34
N ASN A 2 1.33 -22.27 -18.99
CA ASN A 2 0.60 -21.03 -19.26
C ASN A 2 0.03 -20.45 -17.96
N VAL A 3 -0.24 -19.15 -17.96
CA VAL A 3 -0.99 -18.52 -16.87
C VAL A 3 -2.35 -19.22 -16.72
N GLY A 4 -2.72 -19.51 -15.47
CA GLY A 4 -3.93 -20.27 -15.11
C GLY A 4 -3.67 -21.76 -14.85
N GLU A 5 -2.54 -22.32 -15.26
CA GLU A 5 -2.23 -23.73 -15.01
C GLU A 5 -1.77 -23.97 -13.57
N GLN A 6 -2.14 -25.14 -13.00
CA GLN A 6 -1.65 -25.61 -11.72
C GLN A 6 -0.25 -26.20 -11.87
N VAL A 7 0.64 -25.83 -10.96
CA VAL A 7 1.99 -26.36 -10.86
C VAL A 7 2.01 -27.45 -9.81
N ALA A 8 2.48 -28.64 -10.16
CA ALA A 8 2.66 -29.73 -9.21
C ALA A 8 4.06 -29.70 -8.58
N VAL A 9 5.07 -29.26 -9.32
CA VAL A 9 6.45 -29.19 -8.81
C VAL A 9 7.16 -27.94 -9.35
N ILE A 10 7.81 -27.19 -8.47
CA ILE A 10 8.82 -26.18 -8.83
C ILE A 10 10.17 -26.84 -8.65
N ARG A 11 10.93 -27.04 -9.74
CA ARG A 11 12.17 -27.82 -9.73
C ARG A 11 13.42 -26.95 -9.76
N GLY A 12 14.37 -27.25 -8.88
CA GLY A 12 15.71 -26.64 -8.89
C GLY A 12 15.76 -25.19 -8.44
N ALA A 13 14.90 -24.78 -7.50
CA ALA A 13 14.84 -23.44 -6.95
C ALA A 13 15.83 -23.22 -5.80
N ARG A 14 16.32 -21.99 -5.63
CA ARG A 14 17.02 -21.53 -4.42
C ARG A 14 16.04 -20.77 -3.55
N VAL A 15 15.75 -21.26 -2.35
CA VAL A 15 14.79 -20.60 -1.46
C VAL A 15 15.44 -19.44 -0.71
N ARG A 16 14.72 -18.32 -0.63
CA ARG A 16 15.07 -17.15 0.19
C ARG A 16 13.88 -16.76 1.08
N GLY A 17 14.17 -16.06 2.16
CA GLY A 17 13.16 -15.54 3.08
C GLY A 17 13.02 -16.37 4.35
N PRO A 18 12.01 -16.05 5.16
CA PRO A 18 11.77 -16.67 6.46
C PRO A 18 11.54 -18.17 6.35
N GLY A 19 12.03 -18.93 7.32
CA GLY A 19 11.89 -20.38 7.35
C GLY A 19 12.91 -21.15 6.50
N ARG A 20 13.85 -20.45 5.84
CA ARG A 20 14.90 -21.09 5.03
C ARG A 20 15.71 -22.10 5.84
N GLU A 21 15.97 -21.85 7.10
CA GLU A 21 16.69 -22.72 8.05
C GLU A 21 15.99 -24.05 8.35
N LEU A 22 14.71 -24.17 8.01
CA LEU A 22 13.92 -25.38 8.18
C LEU A 22 13.98 -26.34 6.98
N LEU A 23 14.67 -25.95 5.92
CA LEU A 23 14.76 -26.74 4.69
C LEU A 23 15.75 -27.91 4.84
N PRO A 24 15.54 -29.02 4.10
CA PRO A 24 16.37 -30.21 4.16
C PRO A 24 17.69 -30.10 3.39
N VAL A 25 18.29 -28.90 3.37
CA VAL A 25 19.56 -28.57 2.68
C VAL A 25 20.42 -27.70 3.58
N ALA A 26 21.73 -27.89 3.52
CA ALA A 26 22.67 -27.22 4.43
C ALA A 26 23.08 -25.82 3.93
N ASP A 27 23.32 -25.67 2.62
CA ASP A 27 23.79 -24.43 2.02
C ASP A 27 22.59 -23.58 1.52
N ALA A 28 22.71 -22.27 1.67
CA ALA A 28 21.70 -21.33 1.17
C ALA A 28 21.55 -21.37 -0.36
N ASP A 29 22.60 -21.79 -1.07
CA ASP A 29 22.61 -21.91 -2.51
C ASP A 29 22.23 -23.30 -3.04
N ASP A 30 22.00 -24.25 -2.15
CA ASP A 30 21.49 -25.56 -2.53
C ASP A 30 20.11 -25.44 -3.18
N ARG A 31 19.89 -26.26 -4.20
CA ARG A 31 18.64 -26.28 -4.94
C ARG A 31 17.67 -27.30 -4.36
N VAL A 32 16.42 -26.92 -4.31
CA VAL A 32 15.32 -27.78 -3.86
C VAL A 32 14.25 -27.91 -4.95
N ASP A 33 13.52 -29.02 -4.86
CA ASP A 33 12.24 -29.21 -5.55
C ASP A 33 11.12 -29.03 -4.54
N VAL A 34 10.15 -28.15 -4.87
CA VAL A 34 8.97 -27.86 -4.03
C VAL A 34 7.76 -28.49 -4.66
N PHE A 35 7.08 -29.36 -3.92
CA PHE A 35 5.92 -30.13 -4.36
C PHE A 35 4.63 -29.48 -3.87
N LEU A 36 3.67 -29.32 -4.79
CA LEU A 36 2.42 -28.61 -4.55
C LEU A 36 1.24 -29.53 -4.83
N SER A 37 0.23 -29.50 -3.97
CA SER A 37 -1.08 -30.14 -4.18
C SER A 37 -2.16 -29.35 -3.45
N ASP A 38 -3.35 -29.28 -4.03
CA ASP A 38 -4.52 -28.63 -3.42
C ASP A 38 -4.26 -27.22 -2.90
N GLY A 39 -3.45 -26.47 -3.65
CA GLY A 39 -3.11 -25.08 -3.32
C GLY A 39 -2.08 -24.90 -2.22
N ALA A 40 -1.47 -25.95 -1.71
CA ALA A 40 -0.49 -25.91 -0.62
C ALA A 40 0.83 -26.60 -1.00
N ILE A 41 1.90 -26.26 -0.29
CA ILE A 41 3.18 -26.98 -0.33
C ILE A 41 2.98 -28.28 0.46
N VAL A 42 3.24 -29.42 -0.19
CA VAL A 42 3.10 -30.74 0.44
C VAL A 42 4.42 -31.36 0.84
N ASP A 43 5.51 -31.05 0.11
CA ASP A 43 6.85 -31.56 0.40
C ASP A 43 7.93 -30.63 -0.19
N ILE A 44 9.14 -30.72 0.36
CA ILE A 44 10.34 -30.06 -0.15
C ILE A 44 11.52 -31.04 -0.01
N ALA A 45 12.23 -31.25 -1.12
CA ALA A 45 13.38 -32.16 -1.13
C ALA A 45 14.58 -31.54 -1.88
N PRO A 46 15.81 -31.97 -1.61
CA PRO A 46 16.95 -31.62 -2.45
C PRO A 46 16.67 -31.99 -3.91
N THR A 47 17.12 -31.15 -4.85
CA THR A 47 16.82 -31.33 -6.27
C THR A 47 17.22 -32.70 -6.78
N GLY A 48 16.28 -33.37 -7.47
CA GLY A 48 16.50 -34.66 -8.11
C GLY A 48 16.38 -35.88 -7.19
N VAL A 49 16.10 -35.72 -5.91
CA VAL A 49 15.90 -36.83 -4.97
C VAL A 49 14.53 -37.50 -5.18
N ILE A 50 13.51 -36.71 -5.44
CA ILE A 50 12.14 -37.22 -5.69
C ILE A 50 11.82 -37.02 -7.18
N ARG A 51 11.31 -38.06 -7.83
CA ARG A 51 10.90 -37.96 -9.25
C ARG A 51 9.62 -37.10 -9.35
N PRO A 52 9.66 -35.99 -10.12
CA PRO A 52 8.48 -35.16 -10.34
C PRO A 52 7.32 -35.95 -10.94
N ALA A 53 6.10 -35.68 -10.49
CA ALA A 53 4.86 -36.15 -11.10
C ALA A 53 3.96 -34.93 -11.39
N GLY A 54 3.29 -34.90 -12.53
CA GLY A 54 2.45 -33.80 -12.94
C GLY A 54 3.19 -32.67 -13.65
N SER A 55 2.65 -31.46 -13.58
CA SER A 55 3.18 -30.26 -14.22
C SER A 55 4.41 -29.72 -13.47
N VAL A 56 5.49 -29.47 -14.21
CA VAL A 56 6.77 -29.01 -13.62
C VAL A 56 7.09 -27.61 -14.12
N LEU A 57 7.32 -26.70 -13.17
CA LEU A 57 7.92 -25.39 -13.43
C LEU A 57 9.44 -25.46 -13.17
N GLU A 58 10.23 -25.27 -14.19
CA GLU A 58 11.70 -25.25 -14.06
C GLU A 58 12.14 -23.91 -13.49
N ALA A 59 12.71 -23.93 -12.31
CA ALA A 59 13.27 -22.73 -11.69
C ALA A 59 14.66 -22.38 -12.22
N ASP A 60 15.40 -23.36 -12.77
CA ASP A 60 16.75 -23.17 -13.34
C ASP A 60 17.74 -22.49 -12.38
N GLY A 61 17.57 -22.70 -11.07
CA GLY A 61 18.39 -22.07 -10.05
C GLY A 61 18.02 -20.63 -9.70
N ARG A 62 16.86 -20.17 -10.13
CA ARG A 62 16.26 -18.89 -9.70
C ARG A 62 15.87 -18.92 -8.22
N PHE A 63 15.55 -17.75 -7.69
CA PHE A 63 15.24 -17.56 -6.28
C PHE A 63 13.74 -17.65 -6.03
N LEU A 64 13.34 -18.55 -5.14
CA LEU A 64 11.97 -18.79 -4.75
C LEU A 64 11.68 -18.14 -3.38
N LEU A 65 10.63 -17.33 -3.33
CA LEU A 65 10.20 -16.56 -2.17
C LEU A 65 8.75 -16.91 -1.82
N PRO A 66 8.31 -16.67 -0.57
CA PRO A 66 6.89 -16.53 -0.29
C PRO A 66 6.30 -15.40 -1.13
N GLY A 67 5.02 -15.52 -1.48
CA GLY A 67 4.31 -14.49 -2.23
C GLY A 67 4.30 -13.14 -1.51
N LEU A 68 4.49 -12.06 -2.28
CA LEU A 68 4.56 -10.70 -1.75
C LEU A 68 3.16 -10.11 -1.55
N TRP A 69 3.02 -9.29 -0.52
CA TRP A 69 1.79 -8.59 -0.16
C TRP A 69 2.00 -7.09 -0.18
N ASP A 70 0.93 -6.36 -0.53
CA ASP A 70 0.81 -4.93 -0.32
C ASP A 70 -0.27 -4.68 0.75
N HIS A 71 0.13 -4.18 1.91
CA HIS A 71 -0.75 -4.04 3.07
C HIS A 71 -1.55 -2.72 3.09
N HIS A 72 -1.45 -1.90 2.05
CA HIS A 72 -2.18 -0.64 1.97
C HIS A 72 -2.36 -0.19 0.52
N VAL A 73 -3.55 -0.38 -0.04
CA VAL A 73 -3.88 0.01 -1.43
C VAL A 73 -5.29 0.60 -1.49
N HIS A 74 -5.46 1.68 -2.24
CA HIS A 74 -6.77 2.19 -2.65
C HIS A 74 -7.08 1.63 -4.05
N VAL A 75 -7.64 0.41 -4.11
CA VAL A 75 -7.65 -0.44 -5.31
C VAL A 75 -8.36 0.20 -6.50
N THR A 76 -9.53 0.80 -6.31
CA THR A 76 -10.26 1.45 -7.42
C THR A 76 -9.56 2.74 -7.85
N GLN A 77 -9.05 3.54 -6.89
CA GLN A 77 -8.27 4.74 -7.19
C GLN A 77 -6.98 4.40 -7.97
N TRP A 78 -6.25 3.39 -7.51
CA TRP A 78 -5.05 2.88 -8.18
C TRP A 78 -5.35 2.42 -9.62
N ALA A 79 -6.42 1.65 -9.81
CA ALA A 79 -6.83 1.21 -11.14
C ALA A 79 -7.18 2.39 -12.06
N LEU A 80 -7.96 3.35 -11.57
CA LEU A 80 -8.34 4.55 -12.32
C LEU A 80 -7.16 5.48 -12.60
N ALA A 81 -6.15 5.53 -11.72
CA ALA A 81 -4.94 6.32 -11.94
C ALA A 81 -4.19 5.87 -13.22
N SER A 82 -4.34 4.61 -13.63
CA SER A 82 -3.72 4.09 -14.87
C SER A 82 -4.24 4.75 -16.16
N GLU A 83 -5.40 5.38 -16.12
CA GLU A 83 -5.99 6.11 -17.25
C GLU A 83 -5.85 7.63 -17.13
N ARG A 84 -5.29 8.12 -16.01
CA ARG A 84 -5.10 9.55 -15.74
C ARG A 84 -3.70 9.99 -16.10
N VAL A 85 -3.55 11.26 -16.52
CA VAL A 85 -2.22 11.78 -16.82
C VAL A 85 -1.42 11.98 -15.54
N SER A 86 -0.21 11.40 -15.50
CA SER A 86 0.71 11.63 -14.39
C SER A 86 1.42 12.98 -14.54
N VAL A 87 1.42 13.77 -13.47
CA VAL A 87 2.18 15.00 -13.34
C VAL A 87 3.23 14.90 -12.21
N VAL A 88 3.55 13.69 -11.78
CA VAL A 88 4.45 13.42 -10.63
C VAL A 88 5.84 14.06 -10.80
N ASP A 89 6.36 14.12 -12.04
CA ASP A 89 7.65 14.72 -12.34
C ASP A 89 7.59 16.23 -12.63
N ALA A 90 6.41 16.86 -12.49
CA ALA A 90 6.30 18.30 -12.66
C ALA A 90 6.98 19.03 -11.48
N THR A 91 7.85 19.95 -11.79
CA THR A 91 8.63 20.72 -10.81
C THR A 91 8.04 22.11 -10.53
N THR A 92 6.97 22.48 -11.27
CA THR A 92 6.27 23.76 -11.16
C THR A 92 4.77 23.59 -11.43
N ALA A 93 3.95 24.53 -10.92
CA ALA A 93 2.52 24.58 -11.20
C ALA A 93 2.25 24.77 -12.70
N VAL A 94 3.04 25.64 -13.37
CA VAL A 94 2.96 25.85 -14.82
C VAL A 94 3.19 24.54 -15.59
N GLU A 95 4.18 23.77 -15.22
CA GLU A 95 4.47 22.49 -15.88
C GLU A 95 3.33 21.48 -15.70
N ALA A 96 2.80 21.35 -14.48
CA ALA A 96 1.66 20.48 -14.19
C ALA A 96 0.41 20.89 -14.98
N ALA A 97 0.11 22.20 -15.04
CA ALA A 97 -1.01 22.75 -15.81
C ALA A 97 -0.88 22.44 -17.31
N ARG A 98 0.33 22.61 -17.87
CA ARG A 98 0.60 22.29 -19.30
C ARG A 98 0.45 20.79 -19.59
N ARG A 99 0.95 19.92 -18.72
CA ARG A 99 0.84 18.46 -18.90
C ARG A 99 -0.62 18.01 -18.88
N VAL A 100 -1.42 18.46 -17.90
CA VAL A 100 -2.83 18.10 -17.86
C VAL A 100 -3.62 18.68 -19.02
N ALA A 101 -3.29 19.89 -19.49
CA ALA A 101 -3.92 20.50 -20.66
C ALA A 101 -3.71 19.67 -21.94
N GLY A 102 -2.54 19.05 -22.09
CA GLY A 102 -2.21 18.14 -23.20
C GLY A 102 -2.86 16.77 -23.14
N SER A 103 -3.52 16.42 -22.02
CA SER A 103 -4.15 15.10 -21.88
C SER A 103 -5.50 15.02 -22.62
N PRO A 104 -5.93 13.81 -23.02
CA PRO A 104 -7.26 13.62 -23.57
C PRO A 104 -8.37 14.06 -22.62
N VAL A 105 -9.45 14.59 -23.18
CA VAL A 105 -10.69 14.80 -22.44
C VAL A 105 -11.39 13.44 -22.27
N LEU A 106 -11.73 13.07 -21.06
CA LEU A 106 -12.44 11.84 -20.75
C LEU A 106 -13.85 11.86 -21.36
N ALA A 107 -14.49 10.67 -21.47
CA ALA A 107 -15.80 10.52 -22.09
C ALA A 107 -16.90 11.37 -21.42
N ASP A 108 -16.73 11.71 -20.14
CA ASP A 108 -17.64 12.55 -19.37
C ASP A 108 -17.32 14.06 -19.47
N GLY A 109 -16.39 14.46 -20.32
CA GLY A 109 -16.02 15.85 -20.58
C GLY A 109 -15.02 16.44 -19.59
N ARG A 110 -14.40 15.63 -18.73
CA ARG A 110 -13.38 16.07 -17.74
C ARG A 110 -11.96 15.78 -18.21
N ARG A 111 -10.99 16.53 -17.64
CA ARG A 111 -9.58 16.13 -17.59
C ARG A 111 -9.18 15.87 -16.16
N VAL A 112 -8.47 14.77 -15.92
CA VAL A 112 -8.00 14.39 -14.59
C VAL A 112 -6.52 14.07 -14.66
N GLY A 113 -5.71 14.81 -13.90
CA GLY A 113 -4.31 14.51 -13.63
C GLY A 113 -4.11 13.98 -12.21
N VAL A 114 -2.99 13.30 -11.99
CA VAL A 114 -2.61 12.72 -10.70
C VAL A 114 -1.14 12.98 -10.39
N GLY A 115 -0.82 13.14 -9.11
CA GLY A 115 0.55 13.15 -8.64
C GLY A 115 1.21 14.52 -8.56
N PHE A 116 0.47 15.65 -8.51
CA PHE A 116 1.11 16.92 -8.26
C PHE A 116 1.67 17.02 -6.82
N ARG A 117 2.76 17.79 -6.65
CA ARG A 117 3.49 17.95 -5.37
C ARG A 117 3.87 19.41 -5.18
N ASP A 118 2.90 20.26 -4.84
CA ASP A 118 3.05 21.71 -4.80
C ASP A 118 3.89 22.24 -3.63
N ALA A 119 4.08 21.45 -2.57
CA ALA A 119 4.70 21.91 -1.33
C ALA A 119 6.14 22.41 -1.48
N LEU A 120 6.88 21.93 -2.49
CA LEU A 120 8.26 22.34 -2.80
C LEU A 120 8.39 23.09 -4.14
N TRP A 121 7.26 23.46 -4.79
CA TRP A 121 7.32 24.21 -6.04
C TRP A 121 7.74 25.66 -5.82
N ALA A 122 8.51 26.19 -6.75
CA ALA A 122 8.93 27.59 -6.72
C ALA A 122 7.80 28.57 -7.04
N ASP A 123 6.78 28.12 -7.77
CA ASP A 123 5.55 28.83 -8.11
C ASP A 123 4.35 28.21 -7.38
N SER A 124 3.28 28.96 -7.26
CA SER A 124 2.09 28.52 -6.54
C SER A 124 0.97 28.15 -7.53
N PRO A 125 0.24 27.04 -7.27
CA PRO A 125 -1.00 26.73 -7.95
C PRO A 125 -2.01 27.89 -7.85
N SER A 126 -2.74 28.16 -8.94
CA SER A 126 -3.87 29.10 -8.91
C SER A 126 -4.96 28.68 -9.89
N VAL A 127 -6.20 29.10 -9.61
CA VAL A 127 -7.33 28.91 -10.54
C VAL A 127 -7.02 29.55 -11.90
N ALA A 128 -6.50 30.80 -11.88
CA ALA A 128 -6.19 31.55 -13.10
C ALA A 128 -5.15 30.86 -13.98
N LEU A 129 -4.09 30.30 -13.37
CA LEU A 129 -3.06 29.55 -14.09
C LEU A 129 -3.65 28.29 -14.76
N LEU A 130 -4.50 27.56 -14.05
CA LEU A 130 -5.10 26.35 -14.60
C LEU A 130 -6.12 26.68 -15.70
N ASP A 131 -6.91 27.76 -15.53
CA ASP A 131 -7.84 28.28 -16.56
C ASP A 131 -7.10 28.70 -17.84
N GLU A 132 -5.95 29.38 -17.73
CA GLU A 132 -5.13 29.81 -18.88
C GLU A 132 -4.75 28.62 -19.78
N HIS A 133 -4.42 27.48 -19.19
CA HIS A 133 -3.96 26.29 -19.92
C HIS A 133 -5.09 25.35 -20.35
N THR A 134 -6.18 25.27 -19.59
CA THR A 134 -7.22 24.24 -19.77
C THR A 134 -8.56 24.80 -20.26
N GLY A 135 -8.74 26.13 -20.23
CA GLY A 135 -9.95 26.82 -20.66
C GLY A 135 -11.20 26.34 -19.91
N ASP A 136 -12.30 26.17 -20.66
CA ASP A 136 -13.59 25.78 -20.11
C ASP A 136 -13.76 24.26 -19.91
N VAL A 137 -12.72 23.46 -20.09
CA VAL A 137 -12.78 22.03 -19.81
C VAL A 137 -12.61 21.82 -18.30
N PRO A 138 -13.59 21.22 -17.59
CA PRO A 138 -13.44 20.90 -16.17
C PRO A 138 -12.20 20.05 -15.91
N THR A 139 -11.22 20.63 -15.22
CA THR A 139 -9.90 20.03 -15.02
C THR A 139 -9.58 19.92 -13.54
N TYR A 140 -9.10 18.74 -13.17
CA TYR A 140 -8.79 18.33 -11.81
C TYR A 140 -7.38 17.75 -11.77
N LEU A 141 -6.57 18.16 -10.79
CA LEU A 141 -5.31 17.49 -10.48
C LEU A 141 -5.39 16.99 -9.04
N ILE A 142 -5.24 15.68 -8.86
CA ILE A 142 -5.18 15.04 -7.54
C ILE A 142 -3.74 15.06 -7.06
N ASN A 143 -3.49 15.50 -5.82
CA ASN A 143 -2.15 15.50 -5.23
C ASN A 143 -1.59 14.07 -5.14
N ALA A 144 -0.28 13.95 -5.08
CA ALA A 144 0.39 12.68 -4.91
C ALA A 144 -0.02 11.96 -3.61
N ASP A 145 -0.23 12.72 -2.51
CA ASP A 145 -0.68 12.19 -1.22
C ASP A 145 -2.20 12.00 -1.12
N VAL A 146 -2.96 12.30 -2.20
CA VAL A 146 -4.42 12.25 -2.33
C VAL A 146 -5.22 13.11 -1.33
N HIS A 147 -4.55 13.89 -0.48
CA HIS A 147 -5.19 14.77 0.51
C HIS A 147 -5.58 16.14 -0.04
N SER A 148 -5.23 16.46 -1.29
CA SER A 148 -5.67 17.68 -1.94
C SER A 148 -5.99 17.50 -3.42
N VAL A 149 -6.85 18.39 -3.95
CA VAL A 149 -7.21 18.44 -5.36
C VAL A 149 -7.17 19.89 -5.83
N TRP A 150 -6.46 20.16 -6.94
CA TRP A 150 -6.41 21.45 -7.58
C TRP A 150 -7.39 21.52 -8.77
N LEU A 151 -8.29 22.50 -8.76
CA LEU A 151 -9.40 22.65 -9.70
C LEU A 151 -9.32 23.97 -10.46
N ASN A 152 -9.71 23.93 -11.73
CA ASN A 152 -9.96 25.14 -12.51
C ASN A 152 -11.38 25.67 -12.26
N SER A 153 -11.68 26.89 -12.78
CA SER A 153 -13.01 27.50 -12.64
C SER A 153 -14.14 26.64 -13.20
N ALA A 154 -13.91 25.93 -14.28
CA ALA A 154 -14.92 25.05 -14.89
C ALA A 154 -15.24 23.84 -13.99
N ALA A 155 -14.22 23.26 -13.35
CA ALA A 155 -14.39 22.17 -12.38
C ALA A 155 -15.12 22.67 -11.12
N LEU A 156 -14.72 23.80 -10.54
CA LEU A 156 -15.39 24.41 -9.38
C LEU A 156 -16.88 24.64 -9.66
N ARG A 157 -17.21 25.21 -10.84
CA ARG A 157 -18.63 25.39 -11.23
C ARG A 157 -19.36 24.06 -11.38
N ARG A 158 -18.74 23.07 -12.00
CA ARG A 158 -19.34 21.73 -12.20
C ARG A 158 -19.68 21.05 -10.89
N GLU A 159 -18.78 21.14 -9.91
CA GLU A 159 -18.96 20.53 -8.59
C GLU A 159 -19.80 21.36 -7.62
N ALA A 160 -20.20 22.59 -8.01
CA ALA A 160 -20.85 23.58 -7.14
C ALA A 160 -20.03 23.88 -5.87
N LEU A 161 -18.70 23.98 -6.03
CA LEU A 161 -17.74 24.25 -4.97
C LEU A 161 -17.10 25.63 -5.13
N SER A 162 -16.57 26.16 -4.03
CA SER A 162 -15.71 27.34 -4.00
C SER A 162 -14.36 26.97 -3.37
N ALA A 163 -13.31 27.60 -3.86
CA ALA A 163 -11.97 27.56 -3.30
C ALA A 163 -11.46 28.99 -3.19
N ASP A 164 -10.32 29.16 -2.51
CA ASP A 164 -9.55 30.40 -2.58
C ASP A 164 -8.87 30.56 -3.98
N ASP A 165 -8.06 31.57 -4.15
CA ASP A 165 -7.38 31.88 -5.42
C ASP A 165 -6.45 30.73 -5.88
N SER A 166 -6.02 29.85 -4.98
CA SER A 166 -5.22 28.69 -5.32
C SER A 166 -5.99 27.65 -6.12
N GLY A 167 -7.30 27.53 -5.90
CA GLY A 167 -8.13 26.47 -6.43
C GLY A 167 -7.91 25.11 -5.78
N ILE A 168 -7.16 25.04 -4.68
CA ILE A 168 -6.85 23.79 -3.98
C ILE A 168 -7.87 23.55 -2.86
N LEU A 169 -8.51 22.40 -2.94
CA LEU A 169 -9.30 21.85 -1.84
C LEU A 169 -8.43 20.84 -1.06
N ARG A 170 -8.58 20.78 0.27
CA ARG A 170 -7.81 19.87 1.15
C ARG A 170 -8.75 19.05 2.02
N GLU A 171 -8.28 17.85 2.42
CA GLU A 171 -8.94 16.92 3.33
C GLU A 171 -10.36 16.57 2.89
N ALA A 172 -11.38 16.67 3.76
CA ALA A 172 -12.74 16.25 3.49
C ALA A 172 -13.33 16.77 2.16
N PRO A 173 -13.18 18.05 1.76
CA PRO A 173 -13.57 18.52 0.43
C PRO A 173 -12.82 17.84 -0.72
N ALA A 174 -11.52 17.57 -0.56
CA ALA A 174 -10.71 16.87 -1.57
C ALA A 174 -11.14 15.41 -1.71
N PHE A 175 -11.38 14.71 -0.60
CA PHE A 175 -11.88 13.34 -0.59
C PHE A 175 -13.24 13.23 -1.27
N GLU A 176 -14.15 14.19 -1.05
CA GLU A 176 -15.45 14.22 -1.70
C GLU A 176 -15.33 14.39 -3.22
N VAL A 177 -14.45 15.29 -3.70
CA VAL A 177 -14.17 15.45 -5.14
C VAL A 177 -13.55 14.17 -5.70
N SER A 178 -12.57 13.60 -5.03
CA SER A 178 -11.93 12.35 -5.44
C SER A 178 -12.93 11.20 -5.53
N ARG A 179 -13.84 11.09 -4.57
CA ARG A 179 -14.93 10.10 -4.59
C ARG A 179 -15.85 10.27 -5.82
N ARG A 180 -16.21 11.52 -6.17
CA ARG A 180 -16.99 11.81 -7.39
C ARG A 180 -16.20 11.52 -8.67
N LEU A 181 -14.89 11.78 -8.70
CA LEU A 181 -14.02 11.43 -9.81
C LEU A 181 -13.86 9.91 -9.99
N ASN A 182 -13.98 9.15 -8.92
CA ASN A 182 -13.91 7.69 -8.92
C ASN A 182 -15.28 7.01 -9.17
N ALA A 183 -16.38 7.76 -9.21
CA ALA A 183 -17.71 7.27 -9.52
C ALA A 183 -17.85 7.02 -11.04
N VAL A 184 -17.28 5.91 -11.50
CA VAL A 184 -17.34 5.43 -12.89
C VAL A 184 -18.24 4.21 -12.99
N PRO A 185 -18.68 3.79 -14.21
CA PRO A 185 -19.44 2.55 -14.39
C PRO A 185 -18.70 1.36 -13.77
N ALA A 186 -19.40 0.56 -12.97
CA ALA A 186 -18.82 -0.55 -12.23
C ALA A 186 -18.04 -1.54 -13.12
N ALA A 187 -18.59 -1.88 -14.29
CA ALA A 187 -17.91 -2.78 -15.23
C ALA A 187 -16.58 -2.22 -15.75
N HIS A 188 -16.47 -0.88 -15.90
CA HIS A 188 -15.22 -0.24 -16.28
C HIS A 188 -14.18 -0.32 -15.15
N ALA A 189 -14.57 0.06 -13.93
CA ALA A 189 -13.69 -0.08 -12.78
C ALA A 189 -13.21 -1.52 -12.57
N ASP A 190 -14.11 -2.51 -12.68
CA ASP A 190 -13.77 -3.91 -12.49
C ASP A 190 -12.80 -4.44 -13.57
N ALA A 191 -12.95 -4.00 -14.82
CA ALA A 191 -12.02 -4.35 -15.90
C ALA A 191 -10.60 -3.76 -15.64
N LEU A 192 -10.52 -2.51 -15.17
CA LEU A 192 -9.25 -1.88 -14.81
C LEU A 192 -8.60 -2.59 -13.61
N VAL A 193 -9.37 -2.88 -12.56
CA VAL A 193 -8.87 -3.61 -11.38
C VAL A 193 -8.32 -4.97 -11.79
N ALA A 194 -9.02 -5.72 -12.65
CA ALA A 194 -8.53 -7.01 -13.15
C ALA A 194 -7.23 -6.86 -13.96
N ALA A 195 -7.10 -5.81 -14.78
CA ALA A 195 -5.88 -5.54 -15.53
C ALA A 195 -4.70 -5.17 -14.61
N MET A 196 -4.94 -4.33 -13.61
CA MET A 196 -3.92 -3.91 -12.65
C MET A 196 -3.51 -5.05 -11.71
N ALA A 197 -4.44 -5.93 -11.31
CA ALA A 197 -4.13 -7.13 -10.53
C ALA A 197 -3.15 -8.05 -11.29
N ARG A 198 -3.33 -8.24 -12.61
CA ARG A 198 -2.36 -8.98 -13.44
C ARG A 198 -0.98 -8.31 -13.49
N ARG A 199 -0.92 -6.97 -13.54
CA ARG A 199 0.35 -6.24 -13.46
C ARG A 199 1.03 -6.43 -12.11
N ALA A 200 0.27 -6.38 -11.01
CA ALA A 200 0.77 -6.64 -9.66
C ALA A 200 1.31 -8.08 -9.53
N ALA A 201 0.61 -9.08 -10.08
CA ALA A 201 1.11 -10.44 -10.16
C ALA A 201 2.44 -10.53 -10.92
N GLY A 202 2.63 -9.72 -12.00
CA GLY A 202 3.91 -9.58 -12.71
C GLY A 202 5.05 -8.99 -11.88
N ARG A 203 4.74 -8.43 -10.71
CA ARG A 203 5.70 -7.95 -9.73
C ARG A 203 5.80 -8.86 -8.49
N GLY A 204 5.20 -10.07 -8.54
CA GLY A 204 5.28 -11.04 -7.44
C GLY A 204 4.21 -10.85 -6.37
N VAL A 205 3.25 -9.95 -6.56
CA VAL A 205 2.18 -9.72 -5.58
C VAL A 205 1.16 -10.85 -5.67
N VAL A 206 0.86 -11.46 -4.53
CA VAL A 206 -0.16 -12.51 -4.37
C VAL A 206 -1.35 -12.04 -3.54
N GLY A 207 -1.22 -10.90 -2.87
CA GLY A 207 -2.31 -10.38 -2.06
C GLY A 207 -2.15 -8.91 -1.70
N LEU A 208 -3.26 -8.28 -1.32
CA LEU A 208 -3.30 -6.88 -0.90
C LEU A 208 -4.40 -6.61 0.13
N VAL A 209 -4.25 -5.49 0.84
CA VAL A 209 -5.29 -4.91 1.70
C VAL A 209 -5.88 -3.69 0.98
N ASP A 210 -7.15 -3.81 0.58
CA ASP A 210 -7.88 -2.75 -0.11
C ASP A 210 -8.51 -1.78 0.90
N LEU A 211 -8.01 -0.58 0.94
CA LEU A 211 -8.48 0.50 1.81
C LEU A 211 -9.18 1.63 1.02
N ASP A 212 -9.84 1.31 -0.09
CA ASP A 212 -10.66 2.27 -0.83
C ASP A 212 -11.75 2.89 0.06
N MET A 213 -11.95 4.20 -0.08
CA MET A 213 -12.94 4.98 0.69
C MET A 213 -14.36 4.79 0.15
N ALA A 214 -14.86 3.55 0.22
CA ALA A 214 -16.15 3.15 -0.31
C ALA A 214 -16.74 1.97 0.48
N TRP A 215 -17.98 1.58 0.17
CA TRP A 215 -18.51 0.29 0.60
C TRP A 215 -17.93 -0.82 -0.30
N ASN A 216 -16.83 -1.40 0.13
CA ASN A 216 -16.02 -2.31 -0.68
C ASN A 216 -16.65 -3.69 -0.88
N GLU A 217 -17.48 -4.19 0.04
CA GLU A 217 -18.08 -5.52 -0.05
C GLU A 217 -18.85 -5.72 -1.37
N ASP A 218 -19.73 -4.79 -1.74
CA ASP A 218 -20.54 -4.94 -2.96
C ASP A 218 -19.67 -4.97 -4.24
N ALA A 219 -18.57 -4.21 -4.25
CA ALA A 219 -17.60 -4.23 -5.34
C ALA A 219 -16.88 -5.58 -5.44
N TRP A 220 -16.43 -6.12 -4.30
CA TRP A 220 -15.72 -7.41 -4.28
C TRP A 220 -16.65 -8.59 -4.54
N VAL A 221 -17.89 -8.59 -4.05
CA VAL A 221 -18.91 -9.58 -4.44
C VAL A 221 -19.09 -9.62 -5.95
N ARG A 222 -19.20 -8.46 -6.59
CA ARG A 222 -19.35 -8.36 -8.06
C ARG A 222 -18.10 -8.82 -8.81
N ARG A 223 -16.91 -8.41 -8.36
CA ARG A 223 -15.61 -8.82 -8.97
C ARG A 223 -15.41 -10.32 -8.89
N VAL A 224 -15.69 -10.93 -7.74
CA VAL A 224 -15.65 -12.39 -7.54
C VAL A 224 -16.64 -13.10 -8.45
N ALA A 225 -17.89 -12.62 -8.53
CA ALA A 225 -18.89 -13.16 -9.44
C ALA A 225 -18.48 -13.02 -10.92
N GLY A 226 -17.68 -11.99 -11.25
CA GLY A 226 -17.05 -11.77 -12.56
C GLY A 226 -15.80 -12.61 -12.83
N GLY A 227 -15.39 -13.49 -11.91
CA GLY A 227 -14.24 -14.38 -12.08
C GLY A 227 -12.89 -13.79 -11.64
N PHE A 228 -12.87 -12.81 -10.76
CA PHE A 228 -11.62 -12.31 -10.16
C PHE A 228 -10.94 -13.42 -9.33
N ASP A 229 -9.71 -13.79 -9.73
CA ASP A 229 -8.96 -14.93 -9.17
C ASP A 229 -7.43 -14.68 -9.11
N THR A 230 -7.00 -13.46 -9.32
CA THR A 230 -5.57 -13.14 -9.54
C THR A 230 -4.81 -12.86 -8.25
N LEU A 231 -5.45 -12.30 -7.24
CA LEU A 231 -4.86 -11.92 -5.95
C LEU A 231 -5.76 -12.30 -4.78
N ARG A 232 -5.17 -12.49 -3.61
CA ARG A 232 -5.90 -12.45 -2.35
C ARG A 232 -6.19 -11.00 -1.99
N VAL A 233 -7.36 -10.76 -1.41
CA VAL A 233 -7.78 -9.41 -1.01
C VAL A 233 -8.39 -9.43 0.39
N SER A 234 -7.99 -8.47 1.21
CA SER A 234 -8.64 -8.13 2.47
C SER A 234 -9.19 -6.71 2.35
N PHE A 235 -10.53 -6.53 2.24
CA PHE A 235 -11.12 -5.22 1.99
C PHE A 235 -11.53 -4.50 3.28
N GLY A 236 -11.18 -3.22 3.39
CA GLY A 236 -11.49 -2.37 4.54
C GLY A 236 -12.92 -1.84 4.56
N ILE A 237 -13.34 -1.43 5.76
CA ILE A 237 -14.64 -0.84 6.06
C ILE A 237 -14.41 0.54 6.67
N TYR A 238 -14.98 1.59 6.08
CA TYR A 238 -14.87 2.96 6.62
C TYR A 238 -15.92 3.25 7.71
N PRO A 239 -15.70 4.26 8.60
CA PRO A 239 -16.57 4.53 9.75
C PRO A 239 -18.04 4.75 9.39
N GLU A 240 -18.33 5.42 8.27
CA GLU A 240 -19.70 5.65 7.78
C GLU A 240 -20.43 4.35 7.41
N HIS A 241 -19.69 3.26 7.24
CA HIS A 241 -20.21 1.93 6.91
C HIS A 241 -20.18 0.95 8.08
N LEU A 242 -19.66 1.34 9.25
CA LEU A 242 -19.49 0.44 10.40
C LEU A 242 -20.83 -0.15 10.85
N ASP A 243 -21.90 0.66 10.95
CA ASP A 243 -23.22 0.18 11.34
C ASP A 243 -23.79 -0.84 10.34
N ARG A 244 -23.55 -0.60 9.03
CA ARG A 244 -23.94 -1.53 7.97
C ARG A 244 -23.18 -2.85 8.09
N ALA A 245 -21.87 -2.80 8.35
CA ALA A 245 -21.04 -3.98 8.51
C ALA A 245 -21.46 -4.82 9.73
N ILE A 246 -21.71 -4.16 10.87
CA ILE A 246 -22.19 -4.82 12.09
C ILE A 246 -23.56 -5.47 11.85
N ALA A 247 -24.50 -4.75 11.22
CA ALA A 247 -25.84 -5.28 10.91
C ALA A 247 -25.78 -6.46 9.93
N ALA A 248 -24.81 -6.47 9.01
CA ALA A 248 -24.55 -7.58 8.11
C ALA A 248 -23.82 -8.77 8.78
N GLY A 249 -23.33 -8.61 10.02
CA GLY A 249 -22.62 -9.63 10.76
C GLY A 249 -21.20 -9.89 10.25
N LEU A 250 -20.58 -8.92 9.55
CA LEU A 250 -19.23 -9.08 8.99
C LEU A 250 -18.18 -9.15 10.12
N ARG A 251 -17.19 -10.03 9.94
CA ARG A 251 -16.03 -10.16 10.83
C ARG A 251 -14.75 -10.18 10.02
N THR A 252 -13.70 -9.61 10.53
CA THR A 252 -12.39 -9.66 9.87
C THR A 252 -11.94 -11.12 9.68
N GLY A 253 -11.55 -11.46 8.45
CA GLY A 253 -11.15 -12.81 8.05
C GLY A 253 -12.27 -13.65 7.46
N ASP A 254 -13.55 -13.25 7.60
CA ASP A 254 -14.64 -13.98 6.95
C ASP A 254 -14.54 -13.86 5.42
N PRO A 255 -14.84 -14.91 4.66
CA PRO A 255 -14.89 -14.82 3.21
C PRO A 255 -15.99 -13.87 2.76
N VAL A 256 -15.75 -13.18 1.64
CA VAL A 256 -16.77 -12.34 1.00
C VAL A 256 -18.02 -13.15 0.65
N ARG A 257 -19.18 -12.53 0.73
CA ARG A 257 -20.42 -13.17 0.26
C ARG A 257 -20.31 -13.58 -1.22
N GLY A 258 -20.74 -14.78 -1.53
CA GLY A 258 -20.62 -15.34 -2.88
C GLY A 258 -19.51 -16.38 -3.03
N GLY A 259 -18.73 -16.61 -1.95
CA GLY A 259 -17.86 -17.77 -1.82
C GLY A 259 -16.55 -17.69 -2.61
N SER A 260 -15.61 -16.87 -2.17
CA SER A 260 -14.24 -16.91 -2.67
C SER A 260 -13.29 -17.06 -1.49
N ASP A 261 -12.40 -18.04 -1.55
CA ASP A 261 -11.31 -18.20 -0.58
C ASP A 261 -10.18 -17.17 -0.78
N LEU A 262 -10.31 -16.29 -1.76
CA LEU A 262 -9.32 -15.27 -2.09
C LEU A 262 -9.69 -13.89 -1.53
N VAL A 263 -10.97 -13.62 -1.27
CA VAL A 263 -11.44 -12.29 -0.87
C VAL A 263 -12.12 -12.36 0.49
N HIS A 264 -11.59 -11.61 1.45
CA HIS A 264 -12.03 -11.63 2.84
C HIS A 264 -12.36 -10.22 3.36
N VAL A 265 -13.20 -10.17 4.37
CA VAL A 265 -13.46 -8.96 5.16
C VAL A 265 -12.17 -8.54 5.87
N GLY A 266 -11.79 -7.31 5.70
CA GLY A 266 -10.62 -6.70 6.31
C GLY A 266 -10.94 -5.83 7.54
N PRO A 267 -10.07 -4.86 7.85
CA PRO A 267 -10.20 -4.03 9.04
C PRO A 267 -11.20 -2.87 8.85
N VAL A 268 -11.61 -2.28 9.98
CA VAL A 268 -12.22 -0.93 10.00
C VAL A 268 -11.09 0.09 9.83
N LYS A 269 -11.13 0.87 8.74
CA LYS A 269 -10.14 1.92 8.43
C LYS A 269 -10.62 3.25 8.96
N VAL A 270 -9.81 3.91 9.78
CA VAL A 270 -10.09 5.26 10.30
C VAL A 270 -8.93 6.19 9.96
N ILE A 271 -9.22 7.37 9.42
CA ILE A 271 -8.23 8.42 9.16
C ILE A 271 -8.29 9.38 10.35
N THR A 272 -7.20 9.50 11.13
CA THR A 272 -7.19 10.27 12.38
C THR A 272 -6.51 11.64 12.28
N ASP A 273 -5.70 11.85 11.25
CA ASP A 273 -5.08 13.15 10.92
C ASP A 273 -4.86 13.28 9.41
N GLY A 274 -4.22 14.34 8.99
CA GLY A 274 -3.90 14.55 7.58
C GLY A 274 -2.49 14.11 7.21
N SER A 275 -1.88 14.73 6.18
CA SER A 275 -0.58 14.33 5.61
C SER A 275 0.55 15.33 5.90
N LEU A 276 1.78 14.90 5.64
CA LEU A 276 2.97 15.78 5.65
C LEU A 276 2.86 16.86 4.57
N GLY A 277 2.50 16.46 3.34
CA GLY A 277 2.46 17.35 2.18
C GLY A 277 1.48 18.51 2.32
N THR A 278 0.33 18.27 2.95
CA THR A 278 -0.68 19.30 3.22
C THR A 278 -0.45 20.06 4.53
N ARG A 279 0.56 19.68 5.33
CA ARG A 279 0.85 20.21 6.70
C ARG A 279 -0.34 20.02 7.65
N THR A 280 -1.08 18.93 7.49
CA THR A 280 -2.27 18.61 8.32
C THR A 280 -2.06 17.42 9.25
N ALA A 281 -0.92 16.72 9.16
CA ALA A 281 -0.54 15.71 10.15
C ALA A 281 -0.43 16.33 11.55
N ALA A 282 -1.04 15.67 12.56
CA ALA A 282 -1.12 16.20 13.91
C ALA A 282 0.21 16.02 14.68
N CYS A 283 0.94 17.11 14.89
CA CYS A 283 2.29 17.13 15.45
C CYS A 283 2.36 17.80 16.83
N SER A 284 3.29 17.35 17.66
CA SER A 284 3.55 17.94 18.99
C SER A 284 4.24 19.30 18.92
N HIS A 285 5.00 19.57 17.86
CA HIS A 285 5.66 20.86 17.61
C HIS A 285 5.08 21.53 16.34
N PRO A 286 5.11 22.86 16.26
CA PRO A 286 4.66 23.57 15.08
C PRO A 286 5.45 23.18 13.82
N TYR A 287 4.79 23.26 12.67
CA TYR A 287 5.44 23.15 11.38
C TYR A 287 6.45 24.28 11.16
N ALA A 288 7.51 24.00 10.41
CA ALA A 288 8.52 25.00 10.07
C ALA A 288 7.87 26.23 9.40
N GLY A 289 8.25 27.42 9.86
CA GLY A 289 7.71 28.69 9.38
C GLY A 289 6.38 29.13 10.04
N SER A 290 5.83 28.36 10.97
CA SER A 290 4.67 28.73 11.79
C SER A 290 5.03 28.72 13.27
N SER A 291 4.34 29.53 14.08
CA SER A 291 4.48 29.56 15.54
C SER A 291 3.50 28.62 16.25
N ASP A 292 2.40 28.25 15.60
CA ASP A 292 1.26 27.62 16.25
C ASP A 292 0.58 26.51 15.39
N ASP A 293 0.81 26.47 14.09
CA ASP A 293 0.27 25.42 13.22
C ASP A 293 0.93 24.07 13.53
N ARG A 294 0.15 23.13 14.01
CA ARG A 294 0.56 21.76 14.39
C ARG A 294 -0.19 20.70 13.61
N GLY A 295 -0.89 21.07 12.53
CA GLY A 295 -1.84 20.19 11.86
C GLY A 295 -3.11 19.97 12.69
N MET A 296 -3.82 18.89 12.43
CA MET A 296 -5.13 18.66 13.01
C MET A 296 -5.45 17.19 13.18
N LEU A 297 -6.16 16.85 14.25
CA LEU A 297 -6.86 15.58 14.35
C LEU A 297 -8.21 15.68 13.62
N THR A 298 -8.50 14.74 12.75
CA THR A 298 -9.77 14.63 12.02
C THR A 298 -10.81 13.87 12.84
N VAL A 299 -10.37 13.05 13.81
CA VAL A 299 -11.22 12.29 14.73
C VAL A 299 -10.79 12.57 16.16
N ALA A 300 -11.74 12.97 17.00
CA ALA A 300 -11.48 13.18 18.43
C ALA A 300 -11.08 11.86 19.11
N PRO A 301 -10.08 11.87 20.04
CA PRO A 301 -9.61 10.64 20.68
C PRO A 301 -10.69 9.77 21.31
N ALA A 302 -11.68 10.38 22.00
CA ALA A 302 -12.79 9.64 22.60
C ALA A 302 -13.68 8.95 21.54
N ALA A 303 -13.94 9.61 20.42
CA ALA A 303 -14.70 9.02 19.30
C ALA A 303 -13.96 7.87 18.64
N LEU A 304 -12.62 7.96 18.52
CA LEU A 304 -11.80 6.86 18.01
C LEU A 304 -11.91 5.62 18.92
N VAL A 305 -11.78 5.80 20.25
CA VAL A 305 -11.93 4.70 21.22
C VAL A 305 -13.32 4.06 21.11
N GLU A 306 -14.39 4.87 21.00
CA GLU A 306 -15.76 4.36 20.85
C GLU A 306 -15.92 3.52 19.58
N MET A 307 -15.45 4.05 18.41
CA MET A 307 -15.53 3.32 17.15
C MET A 307 -14.76 1.99 17.21
N MET A 308 -13.51 2.02 17.73
CA MET A 308 -12.68 0.82 17.85
C MET A 308 -13.29 -0.21 18.82
N THR A 309 -13.89 0.24 19.92
CA THR A 309 -14.61 -0.65 20.86
C THR A 309 -15.79 -1.34 20.18
N ARG A 310 -16.58 -0.59 19.40
CA ARG A 310 -17.71 -1.15 18.64
C ARG A 310 -17.25 -2.14 17.56
N ALA A 311 -16.20 -1.79 16.83
CA ALA A 311 -15.59 -2.68 15.83
C ALA A 311 -15.12 -3.99 16.47
N THR A 312 -14.36 -3.90 17.57
CA THR A 312 -13.85 -5.04 18.32
C THR A 312 -14.97 -5.95 18.84
N ALA A 313 -16.03 -5.35 19.40
CA ALA A 313 -17.20 -6.11 19.88
C ALA A 313 -17.91 -6.88 18.75
N ALA A 314 -17.82 -6.39 17.52
CA ALA A 314 -18.34 -7.06 16.32
C ALA A 314 -17.37 -8.08 15.71
N GLY A 315 -16.13 -8.22 16.21
CA GLY A 315 -15.12 -9.11 15.66
C GLY A 315 -14.37 -8.51 14.46
N LEU A 316 -14.37 -7.19 14.33
CA LEU A 316 -13.62 -6.46 13.31
C LEU A 316 -12.32 -5.92 13.90
N SER A 317 -11.20 -6.13 13.20
CA SER A 317 -9.92 -5.46 13.49
C SER A 317 -9.93 -4.01 13.01
N CYS A 318 -8.90 -3.24 13.37
CA CYS A 318 -8.82 -1.83 13.04
C CYS A 318 -7.53 -1.50 12.29
N ALA A 319 -7.60 -0.61 11.29
CA ALA A 319 -6.47 -0.01 10.60
C ALA A 319 -6.56 1.52 10.77
N ILE A 320 -5.69 2.06 11.61
CA ILE A 320 -5.76 3.46 12.04
C ILE A 320 -4.67 4.28 11.35
N HIS A 321 -5.06 5.16 10.43
CA HIS A 321 -4.13 6.10 9.83
C HIS A 321 -3.65 7.10 10.86
N ALA A 322 -2.33 7.19 11.05
CA ALA A 322 -1.69 8.17 11.90
C ALA A 322 -0.31 8.55 11.33
N ILE A 323 -0.17 9.79 10.90
CA ILE A 323 1.06 10.33 10.32
C ILE A 323 1.84 11.12 11.37
N GLY A 324 1.23 12.10 12.02
CA GLY A 324 1.86 12.90 13.05
C GLY A 324 2.05 12.16 14.38
N ASP A 325 3.00 12.61 15.18
CA ASP A 325 3.34 11.98 16.46
C ASP A 325 2.20 12.06 17.50
N VAL A 326 1.39 13.11 17.46
CA VAL A 326 0.19 13.21 18.29
C VAL A 326 -0.87 12.20 17.86
N ALA A 327 -1.10 12.04 16.55
CA ALA A 327 -2.06 11.05 16.03
C ALA A 327 -1.61 9.62 16.36
N ASN A 328 -0.31 9.30 16.20
CA ASN A 328 0.26 8.01 16.57
C ASN A 328 0.07 7.69 18.06
N SER A 329 0.34 8.66 18.94
CA SER A 329 0.13 8.48 20.38
C SER A 329 -1.33 8.19 20.72
N HIS A 330 -2.28 8.97 20.16
CA HIS A 330 -3.71 8.75 20.37
C HIS A 330 -4.21 7.44 19.77
N ALA A 331 -3.69 7.01 18.61
CA ALA A 331 -4.01 5.70 18.04
C ALA A 331 -3.58 4.56 18.97
N LEU A 332 -2.36 4.61 19.51
CA LEU A 332 -1.86 3.63 20.47
C LEU A 332 -2.67 3.62 21.78
N ASP A 333 -3.10 4.81 22.26
CA ASP A 333 -4.00 4.92 23.42
C ASP A 333 -5.35 4.26 23.13
N ALA A 334 -5.90 4.49 21.93
CA ALA A 334 -7.17 3.90 21.52
C ALA A 334 -7.09 2.38 21.41
N PHE A 335 -6.00 1.81 20.89
CA PHE A 335 -5.76 0.35 20.91
C PHE A 335 -5.72 -0.18 22.34
N ALA A 336 -4.99 0.49 23.23
CA ALA A 336 -4.87 0.09 24.62
C ALA A 336 -6.23 0.11 25.36
N LEU A 337 -7.07 1.11 25.10
CA LEU A 337 -8.36 1.29 25.78
C LEU A 337 -9.48 0.42 25.20
N SER A 338 -9.51 0.23 23.89
CA SER A 338 -10.55 -0.56 23.22
C SER A 338 -10.28 -2.08 23.22
N GLY A 339 -9.03 -2.50 23.44
CA GLY A 339 -8.59 -3.87 23.27
C GLY A 339 -8.65 -4.35 21.81
N ALA A 340 -8.72 -3.43 20.84
CA ALA A 340 -8.74 -3.76 19.44
C ALA A 340 -7.42 -4.41 19.00
N THR A 341 -7.48 -5.23 17.95
CA THR A 341 -6.31 -5.74 17.22
C THR A 341 -6.23 -5.05 15.86
N GLY A 342 -5.03 -4.97 15.27
CA GLY A 342 -4.86 -4.42 13.93
C GLY A 342 -3.59 -3.62 13.75
N THR A 343 -3.65 -2.56 12.97
CA THR A 343 -2.49 -1.81 12.49
C THR A 343 -2.63 -0.31 12.72
N ILE A 344 -1.49 0.36 12.86
CA ILE A 344 -1.37 1.80 12.59
C ILE A 344 -0.78 1.94 11.19
N GLU A 345 -1.52 2.64 10.34
CA GLU A 345 -1.14 2.93 8.97
C GLU A 345 -0.24 4.15 8.94
N HIS A 346 0.80 4.10 8.12
CA HIS A 346 1.84 5.09 7.90
C HIS A 346 2.87 5.16 9.03
N ALA A 347 2.49 5.44 10.29
CA ALA A 347 3.42 5.60 11.41
C ALA A 347 4.66 6.43 11.02
N GLN A 348 4.44 7.59 10.33
CA GLN A 348 5.51 8.33 9.68
C GLN A 348 6.35 9.14 10.67
N LEU A 349 5.73 9.77 11.66
CA LEU A 349 6.40 10.52 12.71
C LEU A 349 6.04 9.91 14.07
N VAL A 350 6.97 9.24 14.73
CA VAL A 350 6.67 8.51 15.97
C VAL A 350 7.57 8.98 17.12
N GLY A 351 6.94 9.33 18.23
CA GLY A 351 7.64 9.69 19.45
C GLY A 351 8.44 8.53 20.04
N ALA A 352 9.61 8.78 20.59
CA ALA A 352 10.50 7.74 21.13
C ALA A 352 9.83 6.87 22.21
N SER A 353 8.93 7.42 23.02
CA SER A 353 8.15 6.69 24.02
C SER A 353 7.07 5.79 23.41
N ASP A 354 6.63 6.06 22.19
CA ASP A 354 5.56 5.34 21.51
C ASP A 354 6.08 4.14 20.71
N ILE A 355 7.31 4.21 20.19
CA ILE A 355 7.92 3.11 19.42
C ILE A 355 7.77 1.74 20.13
N PRO A 356 8.15 1.54 21.41
CA PRO A 356 8.01 0.24 22.08
C PRO A 356 6.56 -0.14 22.38
N ARG A 357 5.59 0.77 22.21
CA ARG A 357 4.18 0.48 22.47
C ARG A 357 3.57 -0.39 21.37
N PHE A 358 4.05 -0.29 20.12
CA PHE A 358 3.60 -1.15 19.03
C PHE A 358 3.75 -2.62 19.40
N ALA A 359 4.95 -3.06 19.77
CA ALA A 359 5.19 -4.45 20.17
C ALA A 359 4.42 -4.84 21.44
N ARG A 360 4.41 -3.95 22.45
CA ARG A 360 3.74 -4.24 23.73
C ARG A 360 2.23 -4.42 23.59
N LEU A 361 1.60 -3.70 22.65
CA LEU A 361 0.16 -3.78 22.39
C LEU A 361 -0.18 -4.81 21.29
N GLY A 362 0.82 -5.39 20.62
CA GLY A 362 0.61 -6.27 19.49
C GLY A 362 0.02 -5.55 18.27
N VAL A 363 0.27 -4.24 18.14
CA VAL A 363 -0.21 -3.42 17.02
C VAL A 363 0.83 -3.45 15.91
N GLY A 364 0.42 -3.83 14.68
CA GLY A 364 1.28 -3.78 13.51
C GLY A 364 1.54 -2.35 13.05
N ALA A 365 2.74 -2.08 12.56
CA ALA A 365 3.06 -0.86 11.85
C ALA A 365 2.98 -1.12 10.32
N SER A 366 1.90 -0.68 9.69
CA SER A 366 1.71 -0.77 8.24
C SER A 366 2.34 0.46 7.60
N VAL A 367 3.54 0.29 7.08
CA VAL A 367 4.41 1.38 6.65
C VAL A 367 4.66 1.37 5.15
N GLN A 368 4.98 2.53 4.59
CA GLN A 368 5.26 2.71 3.18
C GLN A 368 6.72 3.18 3.02
N PRO A 369 7.67 2.26 2.82
CA PRO A 369 9.08 2.64 2.74
C PRO A 369 9.41 3.60 1.60
N GLU A 370 8.66 3.53 0.47
CA GLU A 370 8.87 4.43 -0.66
C GLU A 370 8.53 5.88 -0.31
N HIS A 371 7.54 6.13 0.56
CA HIS A 371 7.25 7.49 1.07
C HIS A 371 8.47 8.13 1.73
N ALA A 372 9.29 7.36 2.45
CA ALA A 372 10.47 7.90 3.10
C ALA A 372 11.49 8.50 2.12
N VAL A 373 11.63 7.93 0.93
CA VAL A 373 12.56 8.45 -0.09
C VAL A 373 11.90 9.51 -0.98
N ASP A 374 10.59 9.44 -1.15
CA ASP A 374 9.80 10.44 -1.85
C ASP A 374 9.75 11.76 -1.06
N ASP A 375 9.47 11.68 0.22
CA ASP A 375 9.19 12.82 1.09
C ASP A 375 10.42 13.34 1.85
N ARG A 376 11.63 12.82 1.56
CA ARG A 376 12.84 13.15 2.31
C ARG A 376 13.11 14.66 2.40
N ASP A 377 13.03 15.37 1.27
CA ASP A 377 13.31 16.81 1.23
C ASP A 377 12.20 17.59 1.92
N LEU A 378 10.95 17.15 1.73
CA LEU A 378 9.78 17.73 2.39
C LEU A 378 9.83 17.53 3.90
N THR A 379 10.24 16.33 4.35
CA THR A 379 10.43 16.01 5.77
C THR A 379 11.50 16.88 6.39
N ASP A 380 12.65 17.02 5.73
CA ASP A 380 13.77 17.81 6.24
C ASP A 380 13.43 19.30 6.31
N GLU A 381 12.53 19.80 5.45
CA GLU A 381 12.07 21.19 5.46
C GLU A 381 10.90 21.39 6.44
N ILE A 382 9.81 20.63 6.31
CA ILE A 382 8.55 20.90 7.00
C ILE A 382 8.58 20.39 8.45
N TRP A 383 9.25 19.28 8.70
CA TRP A 383 9.40 18.68 10.04
C TRP A 383 10.75 18.99 10.71
N ALA A 384 11.48 20.01 10.26
CA ALA A 384 12.78 20.39 10.81
C ALA A 384 12.78 20.66 12.34
N ALA A 385 11.65 21.10 12.89
CA ALA A 385 11.49 21.39 14.32
C ALA A 385 10.92 20.20 15.13
N GLN A 386 10.54 19.10 14.50
CA GLN A 386 9.99 17.93 15.19
C GLN A 386 11.08 17.16 15.93
N THR A 387 10.75 16.65 17.13
CA THR A 387 11.65 15.85 17.97
C THR A 387 11.39 14.35 17.84
N ALA A 388 10.25 13.97 17.31
CA ALA A 388 9.91 12.59 17.00
C ALA A 388 10.72 12.10 15.79
N THR A 389 10.81 10.77 15.63
CA THR A 389 11.59 10.14 14.55
C THR A 389 10.71 9.97 13.30
N PRO A 390 11.07 10.59 12.17
CA PRO A 390 10.36 10.36 10.92
C PRO A 390 10.79 9.05 10.28
N TYR A 391 9.81 8.31 9.77
CA TYR A 391 9.96 7.02 9.10
C TYR A 391 10.85 6.02 9.87
N PRO A 392 10.49 5.68 11.13
CA PRO A 392 11.34 4.98 12.10
C PRO A 392 11.35 3.46 11.88
N LEU A 393 11.62 2.99 10.65
CA LEU A 393 11.50 1.58 10.29
C LEU A 393 12.39 0.70 11.17
N ARG A 394 13.68 1.06 11.31
CA ARG A 394 14.63 0.29 12.11
C ARG A 394 14.29 0.34 13.59
N ALA A 395 13.92 1.52 14.09
CA ALA A 395 13.58 1.68 15.50
C ALA A 395 12.33 0.85 15.87
N LEU A 396 11.31 0.78 15.01
CA LEU A 396 10.14 -0.07 15.20
C LEU A 396 10.52 -1.56 15.18
N ALA A 397 11.33 -1.99 14.20
CA ALA A 397 11.80 -3.37 14.11
C ALA A 397 12.62 -3.79 15.34
N ASP A 398 13.57 -2.95 15.77
CA ASP A 398 14.40 -3.21 16.95
C ASP A 398 13.59 -3.26 18.25
N ALA A 399 12.46 -2.54 18.31
CA ALA A 399 11.51 -2.62 19.42
C ALA A 399 10.60 -3.85 19.36
N GLY A 400 10.72 -4.68 18.33
CA GLY A 400 9.92 -5.91 18.15
C GLY A 400 8.53 -5.67 17.56
N ALA A 401 8.28 -4.51 16.95
CA ALA A 401 7.02 -4.27 16.25
C ALA A 401 6.91 -5.11 14.98
N THR A 402 5.71 -5.60 14.69
CA THR A 402 5.40 -6.21 13.39
C THR A 402 5.37 -5.12 12.32
N LEU A 403 6.26 -5.21 11.33
CA LEU A 403 6.23 -4.35 10.17
C LEU A 403 5.47 -5.00 9.02
N LEU A 404 4.62 -4.23 8.36
CA LEU A 404 3.83 -4.64 7.20
C LEU A 404 4.05 -3.60 6.10
N PHE A 405 4.56 -4.00 4.94
CA PHE A 405 4.83 -3.05 3.86
C PHE A 405 3.63 -2.89 2.94
N GLY A 406 3.33 -1.64 2.62
CA GLY A 406 2.34 -1.25 1.63
C GLY A 406 2.88 -0.16 0.72
N SER A 407 2.20 0.08 -0.39
CA SER A 407 2.51 1.16 -1.33
C SER A 407 1.70 2.41 -1.07
N ASP A 408 0.52 2.26 -0.48
CA ASP A 408 -0.52 3.29 -0.48
C ASP A 408 -0.91 3.71 -1.92
N ALA A 409 -0.85 2.76 -2.86
CA ALA A 409 -1.16 3.06 -4.26
C ALA A 409 -2.57 3.66 -4.41
N PRO A 410 -2.71 4.80 -5.13
CA PRO A 410 -1.78 5.34 -6.14
C PRO A 410 -0.73 6.35 -5.63
N VAL A 411 -0.55 6.57 -4.33
CA VAL A 411 0.42 7.54 -3.76
C VAL A 411 1.84 7.16 -4.16
N SER A 412 2.23 5.92 -3.93
CA SER A 412 3.43 5.31 -4.50
C SER A 412 3.06 4.16 -5.43
N PRO A 413 3.95 3.75 -6.33
CA PRO A 413 3.71 2.59 -7.18
C PRO A 413 3.46 1.33 -6.36
N LEU A 414 2.47 0.51 -6.76
CA LEU A 414 2.28 -0.83 -6.22
C LEU A 414 3.40 -1.73 -6.75
N ASP A 415 4.54 -1.64 -6.12
CA ASP A 415 5.74 -2.38 -6.44
C ASP A 415 6.49 -2.76 -5.15
N PRO A 416 6.38 -4.01 -4.68
CA PRO A 416 7.03 -4.44 -3.45
C PRO A 416 8.56 -4.36 -3.53
N TRP A 417 9.14 -4.41 -4.72
CA TRP A 417 10.58 -4.29 -4.91
C TRP A 417 11.07 -2.87 -4.69
N ALA A 418 10.28 -1.86 -5.07
CA ALA A 418 10.55 -0.46 -4.74
C ALA A 418 10.49 -0.24 -3.22
N ALA A 419 9.50 -0.81 -2.55
CA ALA A 419 9.40 -0.75 -1.09
C ALA A 419 10.61 -1.42 -0.40
N LEU A 420 11.04 -2.60 -0.87
CA LEU A 420 12.25 -3.29 -0.40
C LEU A 420 13.50 -2.43 -0.60
N ALA A 421 13.70 -1.87 -1.80
CA ALA A 421 14.82 -1.00 -2.10
C ALA A 421 14.87 0.22 -1.18
N ALA A 422 13.74 0.88 -0.98
CA ALA A 422 13.62 2.04 -0.10
C ALA A 422 13.87 1.68 1.38
N ALA A 423 13.38 0.54 1.85
CA ALA A 423 13.58 0.10 3.23
C ALA A 423 15.04 -0.26 3.54
N VAL A 424 15.72 -0.94 2.61
CA VAL A 424 17.09 -1.44 2.80
C VAL A 424 18.13 -0.37 2.50
N HIS A 425 17.96 0.35 1.39
CA HIS A 425 19.01 1.27 0.91
C HIS A 425 18.73 2.74 1.25
N ARG A 426 17.49 3.10 1.64
CA ARG A 426 17.09 4.46 2.02
C ARG A 426 17.43 5.51 0.97
N THR A 427 17.41 5.11 -0.30
CA THR A 427 17.75 5.99 -1.41
C THR A 427 16.95 5.66 -2.67
N ARG A 428 16.96 6.58 -3.63
CA ARG A 428 16.44 6.42 -4.97
C ARG A 428 17.20 7.33 -5.92
N GLY A 429 17.43 6.84 -7.16
CA GLY A 429 18.01 7.65 -8.24
C GLY A 429 19.44 8.10 -7.99
N GLY A 430 20.26 7.32 -7.30
CA GLY A 430 21.67 7.61 -7.04
C GLY A 430 21.92 8.71 -5.99
N ARG A 431 20.91 9.17 -5.28
CA ARG A 431 21.06 10.14 -4.19
C ARG A 431 21.71 9.46 -2.97
N PRO A 432 22.38 10.19 -2.08
CA PRO A 432 22.85 9.64 -0.78
C PRO A 432 21.68 9.05 0.02
N ALA A 433 21.96 7.99 0.78
CA ALA A 433 20.96 7.40 1.68
C ALA A 433 20.43 8.44 2.68
N TRP A 434 19.12 8.52 2.82
CA TRP A 434 18.45 9.41 3.76
C TRP A 434 18.14 8.66 5.05
N ARG A 435 18.63 9.18 6.18
CA ARG A 435 18.53 8.56 7.51
C ARG A 435 18.93 7.07 7.47
N PRO A 436 20.19 6.77 7.09
CA PRO A 436 20.66 5.39 6.93
C PRO A 436 20.57 4.57 8.22
N GLU A 437 20.51 5.22 9.39
CA GLU A 437 20.27 4.58 10.69
C GLU A 437 18.89 3.94 10.80
N GLN A 438 17.95 4.31 9.92
CA GLN A 438 16.61 3.71 9.83
C GLN A 438 16.52 2.63 8.73
N ALA A 439 17.62 2.27 8.09
CA ALA A 439 17.66 1.19 7.13
C ALA A 439 17.40 -0.17 7.80
N LEU A 440 16.62 -1.01 7.15
CA LEU A 440 16.39 -2.38 7.58
C LEU A 440 17.43 -3.32 6.94
N ASP A 441 17.69 -4.44 7.59
CA ASP A 441 18.36 -5.54 6.93
C ASP A 441 17.43 -6.20 5.89
N PRO A 442 17.97 -6.82 4.81
CA PRO A 442 17.16 -7.38 3.74
C PRO A 442 16.20 -8.49 4.18
N HIS A 443 16.54 -9.27 5.21
CA HIS A 443 15.67 -10.34 5.72
C HIS A 443 14.42 -9.77 6.40
N THR A 444 14.59 -8.78 7.28
CA THR A 444 13.48 -8.09 7.93
C THR A 444 12.59 -7.38 6.89
N ALA A 445 13.18 -6.70 5.91
CA ALA A 445 12.43 -6.03 4.85
C ALA A 445 11.62 -7.01 3.99
N LEU A 446 12.24 -8.14 3.58
CA LEU A 446 11.54 -9.18 2.83
C LEU A 446 10.41 -9.82 3.65
N ALA A 447 10.64 -10.09 4.93
CA ALA A 447 9.62 -10.61 5.83
C ALA A 447 8.42 -9.66 5.96
N ALA A 448 8.68 -8.34 6.07
CA ALA A 448 7.64 -7.31 6.15
C ALA A 448 6.81 -7.18 4.85
N SER A 449 7.32 -7.66 3.72
CA SER A 449 6.64 -7.69 2.42
C SER A 449 5.81 -8.96 2.20
N THR A 450 5.72 -9.87 3.18
CA THR A 450 4.95 -11.09 3.08
C THR A 450 3.69 -11.01 3.95
N ARG A 451 2.75 -11.94 3.76
CA ARG A 451 1.58 -12.05 4.64
C ARG A 451 2.02 -12.32 6.08
N GLY A 452 1.50 -11.57 7.04
CA GLY A 452 1.83 -11.70 8.46
C GLY A 452 2.97 -10.77 8.92
N GLY A 453 3.73 -10.20 8.00
CA GLY A 453 4.79 -9.25 8.33
C GLY A 453 6.07 -9.83 8.91
N SER A 454 6.93 -8.98 9.51
CA SER A 454 8.28 -9.36 9.94
C SER A 454 8.34 -10.22 11.21
N THR A 455 7.31 -10.26 12.03
CA THR A 455 7.28 -11.07 13.25
C THR A 455 6.49 -12.39 13.09
N ASP A 456 5.60 -12.45 12.11
CA ASP A 456 4.88 -13.65 11.68
C ASP A 456 4.89 -13.77 10.15
N PRO A 457 6.08 -13.90 9.56
CA PRO A 457 6.21 -13.89 8.10
C PRO A 457 5.71 -15.18 7.48
N ALA A 458 5.28 -15.09 6.21
CA ALA A 458 5.03 -16.29 5.41
C ALA A 458 6.33 -17.09 5.22
N THR A 459 6.23 -18.41 5.28
CA THR A 459 7.37 -19.33 5.17
C THR A 459 7.14 -20.34 4.05
N ILE A 460 8.23 -20.83 3.44
CA ILE A 460 8.20 -21.94 2.49
C ILE A 460 8.45 -23.23 3.25
N ARG A 461 7.38 -23.97 3.59
CA ARG A 461 7.42 -25.26 4.29
C ARG A 461 6.20 -26.09 3.96
N PRO A 462 6.23 -27.41 4.16
CA PRO A 462 5.04 -28.24 4.04
C PRO A 462 3.88 -27.71 4.91
N GLY A 463 2.69 -27.65 4.34
CA GLY A 463 1.48 -27.07 4.94
C GLY A 463 1.28 -25.56 4.67
N SER A 464 2.27 -24.85 4.16
CA SER A 464 2.11 -23.43 3.76
C SER A 464 1.33 -23.33 2.45
N PRO A 465 0.59 -22.23 2.23
CA PRO A 465 -0.04 -21.96 0.93
C PRO A 465 0.99 -21.95 -0.21
N GLY A 466 0.57 -22.40 -1.38
CA GLY A 466 1.35 -22.34 -2.62
C GLY A 466 1.35 -20.94 -3.24
N ASP A 467 1.42 -19.90 -2.41
CA ASP A 467 1.54 -18.49 -2.78
C ASP A 467 3.03 -18.15 -2.87
N LEU A 468 3.59 -18.17 -4.07
CA LEU A 468 5.04 -18.19 -4.29
C LEU A 468 5.46 -17.23 -5.41
N VAL A 469 6.69 -16.74 -5.30
CA VAL A 469 7.34 -15.89 -6.34
C VAL A 469 8.67 -16.49 -6.71
N LEU A 470 8.91 -16.57 -8.01
CA LEU A 470 10.20 -16.94 -8.58
C LEU A 470 10.83 -15.73 -9.26
N CYS A 471 12.00 -15.27 -8.80
CA CYS A 471 12.70 -14.12 -9.34
C CYS A 471 14.12 -14.45 -9.79
N ASP A 472 14.67 -13.63 -10.70
CA ASP A 472 15.94 -13.91 -11.36
C ASP A 472 17.15 -13.61 -10.45
N SER A 473 17.07 -12.58 -9.60
CA SER A 473 18.14 -12.14 -8.72
C SER A 473 17.88 -12.43 -7.26
N ASP A 474 18.95 -12.58 -6.45
CA ASP A 474 18.83 -12.76 -5.01
C ASP A 474 18.41 -11.43 -4.32
N PRO A 475 17.20 -11.32 -3.80
CA PRO A 475 16.72 -10.08 -3.21
C PRO A 475 17.44 -9.71 -1.90
N LEU A 476 18.11 -10.67 -1.25
CA LEU A 476 18.84 -10.44 -0.01
C LEU A 476 20.24 -9.85 -0.24
N ALA A 477 20.76 -9.96 -1.48
CA ALA A 477 22.08 -9.47 -1.86
C ALA A 477 22.02 -8.35 -2.93
N ALA A 478 20.83 -8.03 -3.43
CA ALA A 478 20.62 -7.09 -4.52
C ALA A 478 20.89 -5.63 -4.11
N THR A 479 21.47 -4.87 -5.02
CA THR A 479 21.62 -3.42 -4.91
C THR A 479 20.28 -2.70 -5.05
N GLU A 480 20.25 -1.40 -4.79
CA GLU A 480 19.03 -0.57 -4.93
C GLU A 480 18.41 -0.67 -6.34
N SER A 481 19.25 -0.54 -7.38
CA SER A 481 18.78 -0.62 -8.77
C SER A 481 18.33 -2.04 -9.15
N GLU A 482 19.06 -3.08 -8.73
CA GLU A 482 18.67 -4.47 -9.00
C GLU A 482 17.34 -4.83 -8.34
N LEU A 483 17.05 -4.32 -7.12
CA LEU A 483 15.74 -4.49 -6.49
C LEU A 483 14.66 -3.80 -7.32
N ARG A 484 14.82 -2.53 -7.69
CA ARG A 484 13.81 -1.79 -8.46
C ARG A 484 13.54 -2.41 -9.83
N GLU A 485 14.57 -2.97 -10.45
CA GLU A 485 14.51 -3.62 -11.76
C GLU A 485 14.29 -5.13 -11.67
N MET A 486 13.93 -5.67 -10.48
CA MET A 486 13.74 -7.09 -10.26
C MET A 486 12.82 -7.70 -11.30
N THR A 487 13.32 -8.74 -11.98
CA THR A 487 12.53 -9.55 -12.90
C THR A 487 11.88 -10.70 -12.14
N VAL A 488 10.56 -10.80 -12.28
CA VAL A 488 9.77 -11.92 -11.75
C VAL A 488 9.51 -12.91 -12.87
N ALA A 489 10.06 -14.10 -12.74
CA ALA A 489 9.91 -15.17 -13.73
C ALA A 489 8.53 -15.85 -13.62
N ALA A 490 8.02 -16.02 -12.40
CA ALA A 490 6.69 -16.58 -12.17
C ALA A 490 6.11 -16.13 -10.83
N THR A 491 4.78 -16.02 -10.79
CA THR A 491 4.01 -15.84 -9.55
C THR A 491 2.92 -16.90 -9.49
N LEU A 492 2.81 -17.54 -8.33
CA LEU A 492 1.82 -18.55 -8.05
C LEU A 492 0.90 -18.10 -6.93
N LEU A 493 -0.40 -18.34 -7.10
CA LEU A 493 -1.43 -18.16 -6.10
C LEU A 493 -2.12 -19.52 -5.87
N ALA A 494 -2.02 -20.06 -4.67
CA ALA A 494 -2.51 -21.40 -4.34
C ALA A 494 -2.01 -22.45 -5.37
N GLY A 495 -0.73 -22.40 -5.72
CA GLY A 495 -0.10 -23.31 -6.68
C GLY A 495 -0.45 -23.09 -8.16
N ARG A 496 -1.33 -22.12 -8.48
CA ARG A 496 -1.73 -21.77 -9.84
C ARG A 496 -0.93 -20.55 -10.34
N LEU A 497 -0.41 -20.62 -11.55
CA LEU A 497 0.30 -19.52 -12.20
C LEU A 497 -0.63 -18.31 -12.41
N THR A 498 -0.30 -17.18 -11.81
CA THR A 498 -0.93 -15.87 -12.08
C THR A 498 -0.07 -14.99 -12.96
N HIS A 499 1.25 -15.29 -13.02
CA HIS A 499 2.20 -14.67 -13.94
C HIS A 499 3.26 -15.69 -14.36
N LEU A 500 3.70 -15.58 -15.60
CA LEU A 500 4.84 -16.33 -16.18
C LEU A 500 5.46 -15.49 -17.31
N THR A 501 6.79 -15.27 -17.25
CA THR A 501 7.56 -14.56 -18.28
C THR A 501 7.96 -15.49 -19.41
#